data_8b23e5d6c006a7a61886ea2a4e174cf5
#
_entry.id   8b23e5d6c006a7a61886ea2a4e174cf5
#
_cell.length_a   1.000
_cell.length_b   1.000
_cell.length_c   1.000
_cell.angle_alpha   90.00
_cell.angle_beta   90.00
_cell.angle_gamma   90.00
#
_symmetry.space_group_name_H-M   'P 1'
#
loop_
_entity.id
_entity.type
_entity.pdbx_description
1 polymer ?
#
loop_
_entity_poly.entity_id
_entity_poly.type
_entity_poly.pdbx_seq_one_letter_code
_entity_poly.pdbx_strand_id
1 'polypeptide(L)'
;MGIFADNPVLEREMRGRLRLRRRGLGRSYLWVVVVLAAVIFYFYTRGLAGLFAGPRQDAREFWPLLTYGLLALIVLLAPALTATAITTEREQQTWETLVSTRLSGSEIILGKWLARQTIPILLVLLACPYLLGCVIRGQMGLLLLPATLAFLVITSLFYGALGLLCSYLAKRTVASTATALTCTAFFCLGTYVIASVVMILNGLRDSAVLWINPFYALSALQGSFSDNIYETQNAVAAWFYFLIVPTLTAAMLLFMVRRYRQAVRG
;
A
#
# COMPACT_ATOMS: atom_id res chain seq x y z
N MET A 1 9.84 19.25 19.02
CA MET A 1 8.76 19.44 18.02
C MET A 1 8.68 18.16 17.19
N GLY A 2 7.59 17.43 17.31
CA GLY A 2 7.44 16.12 16.65
C GLY A 2 7.25 16.31 15.16
N ILE A 3 8.07 15.65 14.33
CA ILE A 3 8.03 15.70 12.85
C ILE A 3 6.63 15.35 12.29
N PHE A 4 5.79 14.68 13.09
CA PHE A 4 4.48 14.19 12.69
C PHE A 4 3.30 15.00 13.23
N ALA A 5 3.39 15.58 14.44
CA ALA A 5 2.25 16.20 15.11
C ALA A 5 1.91 17.62 14.59
N ASP A 6 2.93 18.39 14.16
CA ASP A 6 2.79 19.79 13.74
C ASP A 6 3.27 20.01 12.28
N ASN A 7 3.11 19.02 11.40
CA ASN A 7 3.53 19.18 10.02
C ASN A 7 2.44 19.88 9.19
N PRO A 8 2.62 21.17 8.81
CA PRO A 8 1.59 21.94 8.11
C PRO A 8 1.31 21.41 6.69
N VAL A 9 2.26 20.70 6.08
CA VAL A 9 2.07 20.05 4.76
C VAL A 9 1.12 18.88 4.89
N LEU A 10 1.31 18.03 5.92
CA LEU A 10 0.44 16.90 6.19
C LEU A 10 -0.99 17.38 6.46
N GLU A 11 -1.14 18.40 7.30
CA GLU A 11 -2.45 18.97 7.65
C GLU A 11 -3.15 19.58 6.42
N ARG A 12 -2.44 20.36 5.61
CA ARG A 12 -2.97 20.97 4.38
C ARG A 12 -3.42 19.91 3.36
N GLU A 13 -2.61 18.89 3.14
CA GLU A 13 -2.93 17.81 2.19
C GLU A 13 -4.10 16.96 2.68
N MET A 14 -4.15 16.62 3.96
CA MET A 14 -5.27 15.88 4.54
C MET A 14 -6.56 16.68 4.53
N ARG A 15 -6.54 17.96 4.93
CA ARG A 15 -7.71 18.85 4.85
C ARG A 15 -8.16 19.05 3.39
N GLY A 16 -7.25 19.13 2.43
CA GLY A 16 -7.57 19.25 1.00
C GLY A 16 -8.28 18.01 0.45
N ARG A 17 -7.95 16.81 0.92
CA ARG A 17 -8.55 15.53 0.50
C ARG A 17 -9.89 15.27 1.18
N LEU A 18 -10.02 15.63 2.45
CA LEU A 18 -11.25 15.47 3.23
C LEU A 18 -12.27 16.58 2.93
N ARG A 19 -11.84 17.74 2.42
CA ARG A 19 -12.76 18.74 1.88
C ARG A 19 -13.29 18.25 0.54
N LEU A 20 -14.43 17.59 0.56
CA LEU A 20 -15.34 17.53 -0.58
C LEU A 20 -15.53 18.98 -1.08
N ARG A 21 -14.88 19.30 -2.21
CA ARG A 21 -14.81 20.65 -2.74
C ARG A 21 -16.23 21.13 -3.05
N ARG A 22 -16.74 22.03 -2.21
CA ARG A 22 -18.07 22.67 -2.30
C ARG A 22 -18.20 23.57 -3.54
N ARG A 23 -17.59 23.26 -4.69
CA ARG A 23 -17.77 24.00 -5.92
C ARG A 23 -18.79 23.30 -6.81
N GLY A 24 -20.03 23.79 -6.76
CA GLY A 24 -21.00 23.60 -7.84
C GLY A 24 -21.58 22.18 -8.03
N LEU A 25 -21.39 21.28 -7.09
CA LEU A 25 -22.01 19.96 -7.11
C LEU A 25 -23.48 20.15 -6.70
N GLY A 26 -24.37 20.15 -7.69
CA GLY A 26 -25.79 20.27 -7.49
C GLY A 26 -26.30 19.23 -6.48
N ARG A 27 -27.41 19.56 -5.81
CA ARG A 27 -28.09 18.71 -4.82
C ARG A 27 -28.25 17.25 -5.29
N SER A 28 -28.41 17.06 -6.59
CA SER A 28 -28.54 15.75 -7.26
C SER A 28 -27.28 14.88 -7.12
N TYR A 29 -26.07 15.47 -7.22
CA TYR A 29 -24.83 14.69 -7.09
C TYR A 29 -24.59 14.24 -5.65
N LEU A 30 -24.97 15.06 -4.66
CA LEU A 30 -24.92 14.66 -3.25
C LEU A 30 -25.80 13.44 -3.00
N TRP A 31 -27.01 13.40 -3.56
CA TRP A 31 -27.88 12.23 -3.47
C TRP A 31 -27.27 10.99 -4.13
N VAL A 32 -26.63 11.13 -5.30
CA VAL A 32 -25.95 10.01 -5.96
C VAL A 32 -24.82 9.46 -5.07
N VAL A 33 -24.01 10.32 -4.47
CA VAL A 33 -22.94 9.90 -3.56
C VAL A 33 -23.48 9.20 -2.32
N VAL A 34 -24.56 9.74 -1.72
CA VAL A 34 -25.20 9.16 -0.54
C VAL A 34 -25.82 7.79 -0.87
N VAL A 35 -26.51 7.68 -2.00
CA VAL A 35 -27.10 6.41 -2.45
C VAL A 35 -26.00 5.39 -2.74
N LEU A 36 -24.92 5.79 -3.43
CA LEU A 36 -23.79 4.90 -3.68
C LEU A 36 -23.13 4.41 -2.39
N ALA A 37 -22.93 5.32 -1.42
CA ALA A 37 -22.38 4.97 -0.12
C ALA A 37 -23.30 4.03 0.65
N ALA A 38 -24.62 4.25 0.61
CA ALA A 38 -25.62 3.38 1.24
C ALA A 38 -25.65 1.98 0.59
N VAL A 39 -25.55 1.89 -0.74
CA VAL A 39 -25.46 0.63 -1.47
C VAL A 39 -24.20 -0.13 -1.10
N ILE A 40 -23.04 0.54 -1.09
CA ILE A 40 -21.76 -0.06 -0.67
C ILE A 40 -21.86 -0.55 0.79
N PHE A 41 -22.41 0.27 1.67
CA PHE A 41 -22.62 -0.10 3.09
C PHE A 41 -23.56 -1.30 3.24
N TYR A 42 -24.64 -1.35 2.46
CA TYR A 42 -25.58 -2.49 2.46
C TYR A 42 -24.88 -3.77 2.04
N PHE A 43 -24.16 -3.78 0.91
CA PHE A 43 -23.42 -4.96 0.45
C PHE A 43 -22.32 -5.35 1.43
N TYR A 44 -21.67 -4.36 2.05
CA TYR A 44 -20.69 -4.58 3.10
C TYR A 44 -21.30 -5.31 4.30
N THR A 45 -22.41 -4.84 4.84
CA THR A 45 -23.07 -5.47 6.00
C THR A 45 -23.67 -6.83 5.66
N ARG A 46 -24.23 -7.00 4.46
CA ARG A 46 -24.75 -8.29 3.97
C ARG A 46 -23.65 -9.31 3.78
N GLY A 47 -22.50 -8.89 3.25
CA GLY A 47 -21.33 -9.76 3.12
C GLY A 47 -20.81 -10.22 4.48
N LEU A 48 -20.69 -9.31 5.45
CA LEU A 48 -20.35 -9.66 6.84
C LEU A 48 -21.37 -10.65 7.45
N ALA A 49 -22.67 -10.34 7.35
CA ALA A 49 -23.71 -11.22 7.87
C ALA A 49 -23.65 -12.61 7.23
N GLY A 50 -23.42 -12.72 5.91
CA GLY A 50 -23.25 -13.97 5.20
C GLY A 50 -22.03 -14.76 5.71
N LEU A 51 -20.90 -14.09 5.94
CA LEU A 51 -19.72 -14.72 6.52
C LEU A 51 -19.96 -15.33 7.90
N PHE A 52 -20.72 -14.62 8.75
CA PHE A 52 -21.05 -15.11 10.10
C PHE A 52 -22.17 -16.19 10.09
N ALA A 53 -23.06 -16.19 9.12
CA ALA A 53 -24.16 -17.17 8.98
C ALA A 53 -23.76 -18.42 8.18
N GLY A 54 -22.77 -18.31 7.30
CA GLY A 54 -22.32 -19.38 6.40
C GLY A 54 -21.55 -20.51 7.08
N PRO A 55 -21.25 -21.60 6.35
CA PRO A 55 -20.41 -22.69 6.81
C PRO A 55 -18.99 -22.21 7.21
N ARG A 56 -18.34 -22.94 8.12
CA ARG A 56 -16.97 -22.60 8.56
C ARG A 56 -15.94 -22.74 7.44
N GLN A 57 -16.16 -23.67 6.53
CA GLN A 57 -15.30 -23.96 5.40
C GLN A 57 -15.23 -22.76 4.45
N ASP A 58 -16.36 -22.11 4.20
CA ASP A 58 -16.42 -20.90 3.36
C ASP A 58 -15.54 -19.77 3.93
N ALA A 59 -15.48 -19.61 5.26
CA ALA A 59 -14.65 -18.60 5.89
C ALA A 59 -13.15 -18.80 5.64
N ARG A 60 -12.68 -20.07 5.59
CA ARG A 60 -11.28 -20.40 5.25
C ARG A 60 -10.98 -20.13 3.78
N GLU A 61 -11.92 -20.40 2.88
CA GLU A 61 -11.76 -20.18 1.45
C GLU A 61 -11.83 -18.69 1.10
N PHE A 62 -12.62 -17.90 1.83
CA PHE A 62 -12.70 -16.43 1.65
C PHE A 62 -11.45 -15.70 2.14
N TRP A 63 -10.71 -16.25 3.10
CA TRP A 63 -9.50 -15.62 3.63
C TRP A 63 -8.46 -15.27 2.55
N PRO A 64 -7.96 -16.22 1.73
CA PRO A 64 -7.01 -15.91 0.68
C PRO A 64 -7.61 -14.96 -0.36
N LEU A 65 -8.86 -15.13 -0.77
CA LEU A 65 -9.52 -14.25 -1.73
C LEU A 65 -9.50 -12.78 -1.26
N LEU A 66 -9.85 -12.53 -0.01
CA LEU A 66 -9.85 -11.19 0.58
C LEU A 66 -8.44 -10.62 0.71
N THR A 67 -7.50 -11.39 1.21
CA THR A 67 -6.13 -10.93 1.47
C THR A 67 -5.37 -10.67 0.17
N TYR A 68 -5.45 -11.56 -0.82
CA TYR A 68 -4.82 -11.35 -2.13
C TYR A 68 -5.51 -10.25 -2.93
N GLY A 69 -6.85 -10.16 -2.89
CA GLY A 69 -7.58 -9.08 -3.52
C GLY A 69 -7.23 -7.72 -2.93
N LEU A 70 -7.14 -7.61 -1.61
CA LEU A 70 -6.72 -6.39 -0.91
C LEU A 70 -5.27 -6.04 -1.21
N LEU A 71 -4.37 -7.04 -1.23
CA LEU A 71 -2.99 -6.85 -1.62
C LEU A 71 -2.86 -6.31 -3.05
N ALA A 72 -3.59 -6.87 -4.00
CA ALA A 72 -3.59 -6.41 -5.40
C ALA A 72 -4.06 -4.95 -5.51
N LEU A 73 -5.12 -4.58 -4.79
CA LEU A 73 -5.60 -3.20 -4.74
C LEU A 73 -4.54 -2.25 -4.15
N ILE A 74 -3.90 -2.63 -3.05
CA ILE A 74 -2.85 -1.83 -2.40
C ILE A 74 -1.66 -1.63 -3.33
N VAL A 75 -1.19 -2.70 -3.97
CA VAL A 75 -0.03 -2.69 -4.88
C VAL A 75 -0.29 -1.79 -6.09
N LEU A 76 -1.53 -1.67 -6.56
CA LEU A 76 -1.90 -0.77 -7.64
C LEU A 76 -2.16 0.67 -7.17
N LEU A 77 -2.92 0.85 -6.10
CA LEU A 77 -3.37 2.17 -5.66
C LEU A 77 -2.27 2.97 -4.97
N ALA A 78 -1.43 2.33 -4.13
CA ALA A 78 -0.42 3.05 -3.38
C ALA A 78 0.58 3.78 -4.29
N PRO A 79 1.21 3.16 -5.31
CA PRO A 79 2.11 3.85 -6.21
C PRO A 79 1.37 4.84 -7.13
N ALA A 80 0.16 4.51 -7.62
CA ALA A 80 -0.61 5.40 -8.47
C ALA A 80 -0.96 6.73 -7.78
N LEU A 81 -1.36 6.68 -6.50
CA LEU A 81 -1.70 7.86 -5.71
C LEU A 81 -0.47 8.70 -5.36
N THR A 82 0.68 8.09 -5.12
CA THR A 82 1.90 8.80 -4.72
C THR A 82 2.72 9.30 -5.90
N ALA A 83 2.64 8.66 -7.07
CA ALA A 83 3.34 9.04 -8.28
C ALA A 83 3.00 10.46 -8.78
N THR A 84 1.86 11.01 -8.40
CA THR A 84 1.45 12.38 -8.76
C THR A 84 1.80 13.44 -7.70
N ALA A 85 2.41 13.04 -6.57
CA ALA A 85 2.54 13.91 -5.39
C ALA A 85 3.43 15.14 -5.61
N ILE A 86 4.49 15.03 -6.38
CA ILE A 86 5.46 16.09 -6.66
C ILE A 86 5.28 16.62 -8.09
N THR A 87 5.03 15.73 -9.04
CA THR A 87 4.90 16.10 -10.46
C THR A 87 3.74 17.05 -10.70
N THR A 88 2.60 16.88 -10.01
CA THR A 88 1.46 17.82 -10.12
C THR A 88 1.85 19.24 -9.71
N GLU A 89 2.64 19.41 -8.65
CA GLU A 89 3.09 20.74 -8.22
C GLU A 89 4.11 21.33 -9.19
N ARG A 90 4.97 20.50 -9.80
CA ARG A 90 5.88 20.95 -10.86
C ARG A 90 5.12 21.42 -12.10
N GLU A 91 4.09 20.69 -12.54
CA GLU A 91 3.25 21.07 -13.68
C GLU A 91 2.44 22.34 -13.39
N GLN A 92 2.03 22.56 -12.15
CA GLN A 92 1.33 23.75 -11.69
C GLN A 92 2.26 24.92 -11.33
N GLN A 93 3.58 24.76 -11.48
CA GLN A 93 4.60 25.75 -11.12
C GLN A 93 4.55 26.20 -9.65
N THR A 94 3.96 25.40 -8.76
CA THR A 94 3.85 25.68 -7.32
C THR A 94 5.01 25.06 -6.52
N TRP A 95 5.85 24.25 -7.15
CA TRP A 95 6.98 23.59 -6.50
C TRP A 95 8.02 24.57 -5.96
N GLU A 96 8.38 25.59 -6.73
CA GLU A 96 9.35 26.61 -6.32
C GLU A 96 8.85 27.42 -5.12
N THR A 97 7.55 27.74 -5.10
CA THR A 97 6.92 28.41 -3.96
C THR A 97 6.95 27.54 -2.70
N LEU A 98 6.80 26.20 -2.84
CA LEU A 98 6.89 25.27 -1.71
C LEU A 98 8.34 25.20 -1.17
N VAL A 99 9.32 25.17 -2.07
CA VAL A 99 10.75 25.09 -1.72
C VAL A 99 11.23 26.39 -1.04
N SER A 100 10.65 27.54 -1.37
CA SER A 100 10.98 28.85 -0.73
C SER A 100 10.41 28.99 0.67
N THR A 101 9.56 28.08 1.14
CA THR A 101 9.06 28.09 2.53
C THR A 101 10.15 27.61 3.50
N ARG A 102 10.02 27.99 4.80
CA ARG A 102 10.95 27.58 5.87
C ARG A 102 10.86 26.08 6.24
N LEU A 103 10.12 25.26 5.47
CA LEU A 103 9.94 23.86 5.75
C LEU A 103 11.18 23.04 5.39
N SER A 104 11.53 22.09 6.23
CA SER A 104 12.62 21.14 5.95
C SER A 104 12.21 20.16 4.84
N GLY A 105 13.18 19.70 4.04
CA GLY A 105 12.92 18.70 2.99
C GLY A 105 12.33 17.41 3.53
N SER A 106 12.63 17.03 4.77
CA SER A 106 12.02 15.89 5.44
C SER A 106 10.53 16.10 5.73
N GLU A 107 10.13 17.28 6.18
CA GLU A 107 8.72 17.62 6.45
C GLU A 107 7.89 17.59 5.16
N ILE A 108 8.45 18.10 4.07
CA ILE A 108 7.77 18.12 2.77
C ILE A 108 7.60 16.68 2.24
N ILE A 109 8.68 15.90 2.18
CA ILE A 109 8.67 14.56 1.57
C ILE A 109 7.85 13.59 2.42
N LEU A 110 8.07 13.55 3.75
CA LEU A 110 7.33 12.67 4.65
C LEU A 110 5.87 13.08 4.77
N GLY A 111 5.58 14.39 4.82
CA GLY A 111 4.21 14.89 4.86
C GLY A 111 3.41 14.47 3.63
N LYS A 112 3.98 14.62 2.42
CA LYS A 112 3.36 14.20 1.17
C LYS A 112 3.17 12.68 1.09
N TRP A 113 4.20 11.92 1.47
CA TRP A 113 4.14 10.47 1.48
C TRP A 113 3.02 9.95 2.39
N LEU A 114 3.01 10.38 3.67
CA LEU A 114 2.00 9.94 4.64
C LEU A 114 0.58 10.36 4.26
N ALA A 115 0.40 11.61 3.79
CA ALA A 115 -0.91 12.08 3.33
C ALA A 115 -1.48 11.21 2.21
N ARG A 116 -0.62 10.66 1.33
CA ARG A 116 -1.05 9.80 0.23
C ARG A 116 -1.36 8.36 0.66
N GLN A 117 -0.80 7.90 1.79
CA GLN A 117 -1.08 6.58 2.36
C GLN A 117 -2.44 6.47 3.06
N THR A 118 -3.12 7.59 3.28
CA THR A 118 -4.44 7.58 3.97
C THR A 118 -5.45 6.65 3.30
N ILE A 119 -5.53 6.64 1.95
CA ILE A 119 -6.49 5.82 1.21
C ILE A 119 -6.15 4.33 1.30
N PRO A 120 -4.92 3.86 0.99
CA PRO A 120 -4.55 2.46 1.17
C PRO A 120 -4.74 1.96 2.61
N ILE A 121 -4.35 2.75 3.60
CA ILE A 121 -4.51 2.39 5.02
C ILE A 121 -6.00 2.31 5.39
N LEU A 122 -6.83 3.22 4.89
CA LEU A 122 -8.28 3.17 5.10
C LEU A 122 -8.89 1.89 4.51
N LEU A 123 -8.42 1.43 3.34
CA LEU A 123 -8.86 0.16 2.76
C LEU A 123 -8.51 -1.04 3.65
N VAL A 124 -7.31 -1.06 4.24
CA VAL A 124 -6.90 -2.10 5.19
C VAL A 124 -7.80 -2.08 6.43
N LEU A 125 -8.08 -0.89 6.98
CA LEU A 125 -8.98 -0.75 8.14
C LEU A 125 -10.42 -1.18 7.83
N LEU A 126 -10.91 -0.85 6.63
CA LEU A 126 -12.24 -1.26 6.20
C LEU A 126 -12.35 -2.78 6.01
N ALA A 127 -11.28 -3.45 5.60
CA ALA A 127 -11.24 -4.89 5.47
C ALA A 127 -11.09 -5.64 6.82
N CYS A 128 -10.61 -4.94 7.86
CA CYS A 128 -10.33 -5.54 9.17
C CYS A 128 -11.49 -6.38 9.75
N PRO A 129 -12.77 -5.91 9.78
CA PRO A 129 -13.86 -6.72 10.33
C PRO A 129 -14.16 -7.99 9.51
N TYR A 130 -13.94 -7.98 8.18
CA TYR A 130 -14.05 -9.18 7.35
C TYR A 130 -12.95 -10.18 7.67
N LEU A 131 -11.70 -9.71 7.77
CA LEU A 131 -10.56 -10.55 8.12
C LEU A 131 -10.72 -11.14 9.53
N LEU A 132 -11.20 -10.34 10.48
CA LEU A 132 -11.51 -10.82 11.83
C LEU A 132 -12.60 -11.91 11.80
N GLY A 133 -13.67 -11.70 11.03
CA GLY A 133 -14.73 -12.67 10.82
C GLY A 133 -14.21 -14.00 10.26
N CYS A 134 -13.33 -13.96 9.25
CA CYS A 134 -12.69 -15.15 8.68
C CYS A 134 -11.84 -15.89 9.71
N VAL A 135 -11.04 -15.20 10.52
CA VAL A 135 -10.20 -15.80 11.55
C VAL A 135 -11.04 -16.51 12.61
N ILE A 136 -12.07 -15.82 13.14
CA ILE A 136 -12.94 -16.38 14.19
C ILE A 136 -13.74 -17.58 13.67
N ARG A 137 -14.38 -17.45 12.52
CA ARG A 137 -15.22 -18.52 11.94
C ARG A 137 -14.40 -19.68 11.36
N GLY A 138 -13.27 -19.36 10.71
CA GLY A 138 -12.36 -20.36 10.16
C GLY A 138 -11.53 -21.11 11.21
N GLN A 139 -11.59 -20.70 12.49
CA GLN A 139 -10.75 -21.25 13.57
C GLN A 139 -9.25 -21.19 13.20
N MET A 140 -8.83 -20.07 12.62
CA MET A 140 -7.43 -19.82 12.28
C MET A 140 -6.69 -19.25 13.48
N GLY A 141 -5.35 -19.33 13.47
CA GLY A 141 -4.53 -18.73 14.53
C GLY A 141 -4.79 -17.22 14.69
N LEU A 142 -5.09 -16.77 15.91
CA LEU A 142 -5.44 -15.36 16.16
C LEU A 142 -4.32 -14.39 15.77
N LEU A 143 -3.06 -14.82 15.83
CA LEU A 143 -1.90 -14.03 15.44
C LEU A 143 -1.80 -13.81 13.91
N LEU A 144 -2.49 -14.59 13.11
CA LEU A 144 -2.53 -14.43 11.65
C LEU A 144 -3.13 -13.06 11.25
N LEU A 145 -4.14 -12.59 11.99
CA LEU A 145 -4.79 -11.30 11.71
C LEU A 145 -3.81 -10.11 11.83
N PRO A 146 -3.20 -9.84 13.00
CA PRO A 146 -2.27 -8.72 13.13
C PRO A 146 -1.05 -8.85 12.22
N ALA A 147 -0.54 -10.06 11.98
CA ALA A 147 0.56 -10.29 11.06
C ALA A 147 0.19 -9.90 9.62
N THR A 148 -0.99 -10.30 9.15
CA THR A 148 -1.49 -9.95 7.82
C THR A 148 -1.77 -8.45 7.69
N LEU A 149 -2.36 -7.81 8.70
CA LEU A 149 -2.58 -6.37 8.69
C LEU A 149 -1.26 -5.60 8.66
N ALA A 150 -0.29 -5.99 9.47
CA ALA A 150 1.05 -5.39 9.46
C ALA A 150 1.74 -5.56 8.10
N PHE A 151 1.63 -6.76 7.48
CA PHE A 151 2.14 -7.04 6.15
C PHE A 151 1.56 -6.09 5.09
N LEU A 152 0.23 -5.94 5.07
CA LEU A 152 -0.46 -5.08 4.11
C LEU A 152 -0.07 -3.61 4.28
N VAL A 153 0.05 -3.13 5.52
CA VAL A 153 0.49 -1.76 5.81
C VAL A 153 1.93 -1.54 5.35
N ILE A 154 2.86 -2.43 5.69
CA ILE A 154 4.27 -2.34 5.29
C ILE A 154 4.39 -2.35 3.76
N THR A 155 3.65 -3.21 3.08
CA THR A 155 3.60 -3.27 1.61
C THR A 155 3.06 -1.97 1.03
N SER A 156 1.99 -1.41 1.59
CA SER A 156 1.44 -0.11 1.19
C SER A 156 2.48 1.01 1.30
N LEU A 157 3.19 1.07 2.42
CA LEU A 157 4.22 2.08 2.67
C LEU A 157 5.36 1.98 1.65
N PHE A 158 5.78 0.78 1.30
CA PHE A 158 6.84 0.54 0.32
C PHE A 158 6.43 0.99 -1.10
N TYR A 159 5.30 0.51 -1.60
CA TYR A 159 4.83 0.88 -2.94
C TYR A 159 4.48 2.37 -3.02
N GLY A 160 4.01 2.96 -1.92
CA GLY A 160 3.83 4.40 -1.83
C GLY A 160 5.15 5.19 -1.86
N ALA A 161 6.21 4.70 -1.23
CA ALA A 161 7.53 5.32 -1.32
C ALA A 161 8.14 5.19 -2.73
N LEU A 162 7.94 4.04 -3.38
CA LEU A 162 8.35 3.79 -4.75
C LEU A 162 7.64 4.76 -5.72
N GLY A 163 6.32 4.93 -5.61
CA GLY A 163 5.58 5.89 -6.41
C GLY A 163 6.03 7.34 -6.17
N LEU A 164 6.30 7.72 -4.91
CA LEU A 164 6.83 9.04 -4.59
C LEU A 164 8.24 9.24 -5.17
N LEU A 165 9.10 8.23 -5.15
CA LEU A 165 10.42 8.28 -5.77
C LEU A 165 10.31 8.51 -7.29
N CYS A 166 9.40 7.81 -7.97
CA CYS A 166 9.12 8.04 -9.39
C CYS A 166 8.62 9.48 -9.63
N SER A 167 7.75 10.00 -8.76
CA SER A 167 7.28 11.39 -8.82
C SER A 167 8.41 12.40 -8.62
N TYR A 168 9.35 12.08 -7.77
CA TYR A 168 10.51 12.94 -7.51
C TYR A 168 11.45 13.02 -8.73
N LEU A 169 11.66 11.90 -9.41
CA LEU A 169 12.57 11.79 -10.56
C LEU A 169 11.95 12.29 -11.87
N ALA A 170 10.64 12.12 -12.05
CA ALA A 170 9.94 12.48 -13.28
C ALA A 170 9.64 13.98 -13.36
N LYS A 171 9.50 14.47 -14.60
CA LYS A 171 9.12 15.88 -14.88
C LYS A 171 7.62 16.03 -15.13
N ARG A 172 6.94 14.98 -15.62
CA ARG A 172 5.52 14.98 -15.99
C ARG A 172 4.75 13.93 -15.21
N THR A 173 3.50 14.20 -14.85
CA THR A 173 2.64 13.29 -14.10
C THR A 173 2.40 11.97 -14.82
N VAL A 174 2.13 12.01 -16.12
CA VAL A 174 1.91 10.79 -16.93
C VAL A 174 3.14 9.88 -16.93
N ALA A 175 4.33 10.45 -17.12
CA ALA A 175 5.58 9.68 -17.09
C ALA A 175 5.83 9.07 -15.71
N SER A 176 5.57 9.83 -14.65
CA SER A 176 5.71 9.38 -13.27
C SER A 176 4.80 8.19 -12.94
N THR A 177 3.52 8.30 -13.28
CA THR A 177 2.55 7.21 -13.03
C THR A 177 2.86 5.98 -13.86
N ALA A 178 3.24 6.15 -15.13
CA ALA A 178 3.63 5.05 -15.99
C ALA A 178 4.88 4.33 -15.44
N THR A 179 5.93 5.05 -15.08
CA THR A 179 7.14 4.45 -14.50
C THR A 179 6.87 3.77 -13.16
N ALA A 180 6.06 4.39 -12.27
CA ALA A 180 5.70 3.79 -11.00
C ALA A 180 4.94 2.47 -11.17
N LEU A 181 3.96 2.42 -12.07
CA LEU A 181 3.20 1.21 -12.35
C LEU A 181 4.05 0.14 -13.05
N THR A 182 4.94 0.53 -13.96
CA THR A 182 5.89 -0.41 -14.61
C THR A 182 6.86 -1.01 -13.58
N CYS A 183 7.43 -0.20 -12.69
CA CYS A 183 8.26 -0.71 -11.60
C CYS A 183 7.48 -1.65 -10.68
N THR A 184 6.24 -1.32 -10.34
CA THR A 184 5.37 -2.18 -9.54
C THR A 184 5.10 -3.51 -10.24
N ALA A 185 4.75 -3.48 -11.53
CA ALA A 185 4.53 -4.69 -12.33
C ALA A 185 5.82 -5.54 -12.40
N PHE A 186 6.99 -4.91 -12.53
CA PHE A 186 8.28 -5.61 -12.48
C PHE A 186 8.50 -6.30 -11.14
N PHE A 187 8.24 -5.64 -10.01
CA PHE A 187 8.35 -6.28 -8.69
C PHE A 187 7.37 -7.42 -8.48
N CYS A 188 6.19 -7.39 -9.08
CA CYS A 188 5.17 -8.43 -8.92
C CYS A 188 5.32 -9.57 -9.96
N LEU A 189 5.39 -9.23 -11.23
CA LEU A 189 5.42 -10.21 -12.33
C LEU A 189 6.86 -10.56 -12.72
N GLY A 190 7.75 -9.57 -12.82
CA GLY A 190 9.14 -9.76 -13.24
C GLY A 190 9.91 -10.65 -12.27
N THR A 191 9.74 -10.44 -10.96
CA THR A 191 10.38 -11.31 -9.95
C THR A 191 9.90 -12.75 -10.04
N TYR A 192 8.62 -12.96 -10.35
CA TYR A 192 8.06 -14.30 -10.54
C TYR A 192 8.65 -14.99 -11.77
N VAL A 193 8.74 -14.27 -12.90
CA VAL A 193 9.35 -14.81 -14.13
C VAL A 193 10.83 -15.11 -13.94
N ILE A 194 11.59 -14.19 -13.34
CA ILE A 194 13.02 -14.39 -13.07
C ILE A 194 13.22 -15.60 -12.14
N ALA A 195 12.45 -15.71 -11.08
CA ALA A 195 12.54 -16.83 -10.16
C ALA A 195 12.22 -18.16 -10.85
N SER A 196 11.17 -18.21 -11.68
CA SER A 196 10.81 -19.41 -12.44
C SER A 196 11.94 -19.85 -13.37
N VAL A 197 12.58 -18.91 -14.06
CA VAL A 197 13.73 -19.21 -14.92
C VAL A 197 14.91 -19.72 -14.09
N VAL A 198 15.24 -19.09 -12.97
CA VAL A 198 16.33 -19.51 -12.08
C VAL A 198 16.09 -20.91 -11.52
N MET A 199 14.84 -21.21 -11.14
CA MET A 199 14.46 -22.53 -10.62
C MET A 199 14.60 -23.61 -11.70
N ILE A 200 14.18 -23.35 -12.93
CA ILE A 200 14.32 -24.29 -14.06
C ILE A 200 15.79 -24.54 -14.38
N LEU A 201 16.61 -23.48 -14.46
CA LEU A 201 18.02 -23.61 -14.83
C LEU A 201 18.87 -24.31 -13.78
N ASN A 202 18.56 -24.12 -12.49
CA ASN A 202 19.36 -24.67 -11.39
C ASN A 202 18.74 -25.94 -10.76
N GLY A 203 17.57 -26.41 -11.21
CA GLY A 203 16.86 -27.51 -10.62
C GLY A 203 16.43 -27.30 -9.16
N LEU A 204 16.33 -26.04 -8.73
CA LEU A 204 15.96 -25.66 -7.37
C LEU A 204 14.44 -25.63 -7.21
N ARG A 205 13.95 -25.99 -6.02
CA ARG A 205 12.52 -25.89 -5.68
C ARG A 205 12.11 -24.48 -5.24
N ASP A 206 13.06 -23.67 -4.75
CA ASP A 206 12.83 -22.32 -4.27
C ASP A 206 13.91 -21.35 -4.76
N SER A 207 13.53 -20.07 -4.93
CA SER A 207 14.43 -18.99 -5.31
C SER A 207 14.28 -17.81 -4.35
N ALA A 208 15.39 -17.35 -3.79
CA ALA A 208 15.42 -16.18 -2.92
C ALA A 208 14.88 -14.88 -3.60
N VAL A 209 14.82 -14.86 -4.94
CA VAL A 209 14.21 -13.77 -5.70
C VAL A 209 12.72 -13.61 -5.39
N LEU A 210 12.01 -14.71 -5.09
CA LEU A 210 10.60 -14.69 -4.72
C LEU A 210 10.33 -14.02 -3.37
N TRP A 211 11.30 -13.95 -2.49
CA TRP A 211 11.12 -13.38 -1.15
C TRP A 211 10.82 -11.88 -1.17
N ILE A 212 11.15 -11.19 -2.26
CA ILE A 212 10.83 -9.77 -2.46
C ILE A 212 9.43 -9.60 -3.08
N ASN A 213 8.87 -10.67 -3.66
CA ASN A 213 7.54 -10.63 -4.26
C ASN A 213 6.46 -10.57 -3.18
N PRO A 214 5.55 -9.55 -3.19
CA PRO A 214 4.55 -9.39 -2.13
C PRO A 214 3.53 -10.53 -2.11
N PHE A 215 3.20 -11.11 -3.26
CA PHE A 215 2.24 -12.21 -3.33
C PHE A 215 2.81 -13.50 -2.77
N TYR A 216 4.08 -13.81 -3.07
CA TYR A 216 4.78 -14.96 -2.52
C TYR A 216 5.02 -14.79 -1.00
N ALA A 217 5.46 -13.60 -0.57
CA ALA A 217 5.67 -13.32 0.84
C ALA A 217 4.36 -13.41 1.66
N LEU A 218 3.22 -13.01 1.07
CA LEU A 218 1.91 -13.21 1.71
C LEU A 218 1.53 -14.69 1.82
N SER A 219 1.79 -15.51 0.79
CA SER A 219 1.56 -16.95 0.86
C SER A 219 2.44 -17.61 1.92
N ALA A 220 3.71 -17.25 1.97
CA ALA A 220 4.65 -17.70 2.97
C ALA A 220 4.23 -17.33 4.40
N LEU A 221 3.71 -16.08 4.58
CA LEU A 221 3.16 -15.64 5.85
C LEU A 221 1.95 -16.48 6.27
N GLN A 222 1.01 -16.72 5.36
CA GLN A 222 -0.18 -17.53 5.65
C GLN A 222 0.18 -18.98 5.94
N GLY A 223 1.12 -19.55 5.18
CA GLY A 223 1.64 -20.90 5.39
C GLY A 223 2.34 -21.08 6.74
N SER A 224 2.99 -20.02 7.26
CA SER A 224 3.65 -20.09 8.58
C SER A 224 2.69 -20.24 9.77
N PHE A 225 1.40 -19.98 9.56
CA PHE A 225 0.31 -20.19 10.54
C PHE A 225 -0.56 -21.41 10.20
N SER A 226 -0.20 -22.19 9.18
CA SER A 226 -0.85 -23.45 8.83
C SER A 226 -0.26 -24.61 9.63
N ASP A 227 -1.09 -25.60 9.95
CA ASP A 227 -0.65 -26.82 10.64
C ASP A 227 0.16 -27.77 9.73
N ASN A 228 0.34 -27.42 8.45
CA ASN A 228 1.07 -28.21 7.47
C ASN A 228 2.58 -27.93 7.52
N ILE A 229 3.36 -28.96 7.90
CA ILE A 229 4.83 -28.88 8.03
C ILE A 229 5.52 -28.43 6.73
N TYR A 230 4.96 -28.74 5.55
CA TYR A 230 5.50 -28.35 4.25
C TYR A 230 5.36 -26.84 3.96
N GLU A 231 4.37 -26.18 4.55
CA GLU A 231 4.15 -24.74 4.39
C GLU A 231 5.01 -23.91 5.34
N THR A 232 5.43 -24.47 6.48
CA THR A 232 6.28 -23.77 7.45
C THR A 232 7.71 -23.53 6.95
N GLN A 233 8.19 -24.29 5.95
CA GLN A 233 9.53 -24.07 5.36
C GLN A 233 9.68 -22.68 4.71
N ASN A 234 8.58 -22.06 4.29
CA ASN A 234 8.59 -20.75 3.65
C ASN A 234 8.49 -19.60 4.66
N ALA A 235 8.36 -19.86 5.96
CA ALA A 235 8.25 -18.80 6.98
C ALA A 235 9.43 -17.82 6.94
N VAL A 236 10.62 -18.28 6.58
CA VAL A 236 11.82 -17.44 6.44
C VAL A 236 11.59 -16.32 5.41
N ALA A 237 10.90 -16.61 4.31
CA ALA A 237 10.60 -15.60 3.27
C ALA A 237 9.71 -14.47 3.82
N ALA A 238 8.71 -14.80 4.65
CA ALA A 238 7.85 -13.80 5.27
C ALA A 238 8.64 -12.88 6.22
N TRP A 239 9.48 -13.45 7.10
CA TRP A 239 10.32 -12.67 8.01
C TRP A 239 11.34 -11.81 7.27
N PHE A 240 11.93 -12.33 6.20
CA PHE A 240 12.84 -11.59 5.33
C PHE A 240 12.15 -10.40 4.67
N TYR A 241 10.89 -10.55 4.23
CA TYR A 241 10.08 -9.48 3.70
C TYR A 241 9.84 -8.37 4.75
N PHE A 242 9.48 -8.75 5.98
CA PHE A 242 9.28 -7.81 7.08
C PHE A 242 10.54 -7.00 7.44
N LEU A 243 11.72 -7.50 7.14
CA LEU A 243 12.98 -6.82 7.42
C LEU A 243 13.44 -5.98 6.22
N ILE A 244 13.39 -6.53 5.01
CA ILE A 244 13.94 -5.86 3.82
C ILE A 244 13.03 -4.73 3.35
N VAL A 245 11.73 -4.92 3.31
CA VAL A 245 10.82 -3.93 2.75
C VAL A 245 10.81 -2.61 3.51
N PRO A 246 10.76 -2.57 4.86
CA PRO A 246 10.91 -1.34 5.61
C PRO A 246 12.28 -0.68 5.44
N THR A 247 13.36 -1.46 5.36
CA THR A 247 14.71 -0.91 5.14
C THR A 247 14.85 -0.25 3.78
N LEU A 248 14.32 -0.87 2.72
CA LEU A 248 14.26 -0.28 1.38
C LEU A 248 13.39 0.99 1.36
N THR A 249 12.25 0.96 2.04
CA THR A 249 11.38 2.14 2.18
C THR A 249 12.12 3.30 2.84
N ALA A 250 12.79 3.05 3.95
CA ALA A 250 13.60 4.05 4.65
C ALA A 250 14.75 4.57 3.77
N ALA A 251 15.43 3.68 3.04
CA ALA A 251 16.50 4.06 2.14
C ALA A 251 16.02 4.99 1.01
N MET A 252 14.87 4.68 0.39
CA MET A 252 14.24 5.53 -0.65
C MET A 252 13.89 6.90 -0.11
N LEU A 253 13.27 6.98 1.06
CA LEU A 253 12.89 8.24 1.70
C LEU A 253 14.12 9.06 2.08
N LEU A 254 15.14 8.45 2.67
CA LEU A 254 16.42 9.10 3.01
C LEU A 254 17.14 9.62 1.76
N PHE A 255 17.15 8.85 0.68
CA PHE A 255 17.72 9.28 -0.59
C PHE A 255 17.05 10.55 -1.11
N MET A 256 15.70 10.59 -1.13
CA MET A 256 14.94 11.76 -1.56
C MET A 256 15.22 12.98 -0.68
N VAL A 257 15.24 12.81 0.65
CA VAL A 257 15.52 13.90 1.60
C VAL A 257 16.95 14.44 1.43
N ARG A 258 17.95 13.57 1.27
CA ARG A 258 19.35 13.99 1.04
C ARG A 258 19.50 14.76 -0.25
N ARG A 259 18.94 14.26 -1.33
CA ARG A 259 19.00 14.90 -2.65
C ARG A 259 18.28 16.25 -2.67
N TYR A 260 17.14 16.36 -1.97
CA TYR A 260 16.43 17.62 -1.80
C TYR A 260 17.32 18.67 -1.10
N ARG A 261 18.00 18.29 0.00
CA ARG A 261 18.91 19.20 0.71
C ARG A 261 20.07 19.69 -0.15
N GLN A 262 20.58 18.85 -1.03
CA GLN A 262 21.66 19.24 -1.96
C GLN A 262 21.17 20.24 -3.00
N ALA A 263 19.97 20.04 -3.55
CA ALA A 263 19.37 20.93 -4.56
C ALA A 263 18.99 22.34 -4.01
N VAL A 264 18.80 22.46 -2.70
CA VAL A 264 18.49 23.78 -2.05
C VAL A 264 19.76 24.52 -1.62
N ARG A 265 20.91 23.82 -1.48
CA ARG A 265 22.18 24.41 -1.05
C ARG A 265 23.10 24.83 -2.19
N GLY A 266 22.91 24.32 -3.40
CA GLY A 266 23.62 24.70 -4.62
C GLY A 266 22.81 25.67 -5.45
#